data_c585c84fdbb1deb7898a1bd2fbec3b06
#
_entry.id   c585c84fdbb1deb7898a1bd2fbec3b06
#
_cell.length_a   1.000
_cell.length_b   1.000
_cell.length_c   1.000
_cell.angle_alpha   90.00
_cell.angle_beta   90.00
_cell.angle_gamma   90.00
#
_symmetry.space_group_name_H-M   'P 1'
#
loop_
_entity.id
_entity.type
_entity.pdbx_description
1 polymer ?
#
loop_
_entity_poly.entity_id
_entity_poly.type
_entity_poly.pdbx_seq_one_letter_code
_entity_poly.pdbx_strand_id
1 'polypeptide(L)'
;MKTGVYAGSFDPITKGHQDIIERALKIVDKLIVVVMNNPKKNYWFNLEERKNLISKIFESSENIKVDEHAGLLVDFMAKNSCGILIKGLRDVKDFSEEMTYSFANKKLSNGEVDTIFIPTSEKYTYVSSTFVKELAFYNQSLAGYVDDKVIVDILNRAKEYRDRG
;
A
#
# COMPACT_ATOMS: atom_id res chain seq x y z
N MET A 1 10.25 21.42 1.86
CA MET A 1 9.72 20.30 1.03
C MET A 1 9.04 19.32 1.97
N LYS A 2 7.73 19.08 1.76
CA LYS A 2 6.94 18.19 2.61
C LYS A 2 7.07 16.75 2.10
N THR A 3 7.50 15.83 2.94
CA THR A 3 7.56 14.40 2.61
C THR A 3 6.50 13.67 3.42
N GLY A 4 5.70 12.83 2.76
CA GLY A 4 4.74 11.94 3.39
C GLY A 4 5.15 10.48 3.27
N VAL A 5 4.59 9.63 4.12
CA VAL A 5 4.74 8.18 4.07
C VAL A 5 3.38 7.55 3.83
N TYR A 6 3.27 6.68 2.84
CA TYR A 6 2.11 5.81 2.63
C TYR A 6 2.51 4.37 2.90
N ALA A 7 2.04 3.84 4.03
CA ALA A 7 2.41 2.50 4.50
C ALA A 7 1.29 1.50 4.28
N GLY A 8 1.66 0.33 3.78
CA GLY A 8 0.71 -0.75 3.54
C GLY A 8 1.37 -2.11 3.28
N SER A 9 0.54 -3.15 3.20
CA SER A 9 0.98 -4.50 2.82
C SER A 9 1.21 -4.64 1.32
N PHE A 10 0.34 -4.04 0.48
CA PHE A 10 0.40 -4.06 -0.99
C PHE A 10 0.64 -5.47 -1.58
N ASP A 11 -0.22 -6.41 -1.24
CA ASP A 11 -0.08 -7.82 -1.63
C ASP A 11 -1.26 -8.35 -2.48
N PRO A 12 -1.30 -7.96 -3.77
CA PRO A 12 -0.47 -6.98 -4.48
C PRO A 12 -0.99 -5.55 -4.36
N ILE A 13 -0.23 -4.59 -4.88
CA ILE A 13 -0.70 -3.21 -5.12
C ILE A 13 -1.87 -3.21 -6.10
N THR A 14 -2.85 -2.32 -5.87
CA THR A 14 -4.08 -2.20 -6.69
C THR A 14 -4.26 -0.80 -7.24
N LYS A 15 -5.19 -0.61 -8.16
CA LYS A 15 -5.60 0.72 -8.66
C LYS A 15 -6.13 1.63 -7.54
N GLY A 16 -6.76 1.05 -6.50
CA GLY A 16 -7.15 1.82 -5.31
C GLY A 16 -5.95 2.39 -4.55
N HIS A 17 -4.87 1.62 -4.42
CA HIS A 17 -3.63 2.13 -3.83
C HIS A 17 -2.96 3.21 -4.71
N GLN A 18 -2.96 3.04 -6.04
CA GLN A 18 -2.43 4.05 -6.96
C GLN A 18 -3.22 5.37 -6.87
N ASP A 19 -4.55 5.32 -6.79
CA ASP A 19 -5.41 6.50 -6.61
C ASP A 19 -5.01 7.29 -5.33
N ILE A 20 -4.76 6.59 -4.22
CA ILE A 20 -4.30 7.23 -2.99
C ILE A 20 -2.91 7.85 -3.17
N ILE A 21 -1.97 7.16 -3.82
CA ILE A 21 -0.61 7.63 -4.07
C ILE A 21 -0.64 8.93 -4.90
N GLU A 22 -1.37 8.93 -6.02
CA GLU A 22 -1.51 10.09 -6.90
C GLU A 22 -2.14 11.30 -6.20
N ARG A 23 -3.13 11.06 -5.34
CA ARG A 23 -3.80 12.11 -4.58
C ARG A 23 -2.98 12.59 -3.40
N ALA A 24 -2.16 11.74 -2.80
CA ALA A 24 -1.21 12.10 -1.76
C ALA A 24 -0.18 13.13 -2.28
N LEU A 25 0.28 12.98 -3.53
CA LEU A 25 1.21 13.92 -4.17
C LEU A 25 0.61 15.32 -4.43
N LYS A 26 -0.69 15.53 -4.24
CA LYS A 26 -1.30 16.85 -4.21
C LYS A 26 -1.19 17.55 -2.84
N ILE A 27 -0.80 16.80 -1.82
CA ILE A 27 -0.71 17.25 -0.41
C ILE A 27 0.75 17.38 0.04
N VAL A 28 1.61 16.49 -0.49
CA VAL A 28 3.05 16.45 -0.18
C VAL A 28 3.89 16.56 -1.44
N ASP A 29 5.10 17.10 -1.32
CA ASP A 29 6.03 17.27 -2.45
C ASP A 29 6.72 15.95 -2.82
N LYS A 30 6.93 15.07 -1.84
CA LYS A 30 7.49 13.71 -2.01
C LYS A 30 6.71 12.70 -1.19
N LEU A 31 6.58 11.50 -1.73
CA LEU A 31 5.92 10.39 -1.07
C LEU A 31 6.86 9.18 -0.98
N ILE A 32 7.00 8.63 0.23
CA ILE A 32 7.64 7.33 0.43
C ILE A 32 6.53 6.29 0.56
N VAL A 33 6.44 5.39 -0.42
CA VAL A 33 5.55 4.22 -0.34
C VAL A 33 6.33 3.10 0.32
N VAL A 34 5.96 2.74 1.54
CA VAL A 34 6.67 1.72 2.31
C VAL A 34 5.86 0.44 2.45
N VAL A 35 6.45 -0.65 1.98
CA VAL A 35 5.89 -1.99 2.12
C VAL A 35 6.21 -2.52 3.51
N MET A 36 5.19 -2.99 4.21
CA MET A 36 5.32 -3.52 5.56
C MET A 36 4.69 -4.89 5.72
N ASN A 37 5.17 -5.66 6.68
CA ASN A 37 4.55 -6.90 7.07
C ASN A 37 3.55 -6.69 8.21
N ASN A 38 2.37 -7.30 8.05
CA ASN A 38 1.42 -7.47 9.14
C ASN A 38 1.48 -8.95 9.59
N PRO A 39 1.86 -9.25 10.84
CA PRO A 39 1.99 -10.63 11.33
C PRO A 39 0.71 -11.48 11.22
N LYS A 40 -0.44 -10.82 11.06
CA LYS A 40 -1.75 -11.48 10.94
C LYS A 40 -2.12 -11.86 9.50
N LYS A 41 -1.25 -11.55 8.51
CA LYS A 41 -1.55 -11.78 7.08
C LYS A 41 -0.66 -12.86 6.48
N ASN A 42 -1.25 -13.69 5.64
CA ASN A 42 -0.52 -14.58 4.73
C ASN A 42 -0.34 -13.87 3.40
N TYR A 43 0.90 -13.76 2.95
CA TYR A 43 1.27 -13.03 1.74
C TYR A 43 1.50 -13.96 0.55
N TRP A 44 1.06 -13.53 -0.64
CA TRP A 44 1.43 -14.17 -1.90
C TRP A 44 2.84 -13.78 -2.34
N PHE A 45 3.23 -12.57 -2.05
CA PHE A 45 4.53 -12.01 -2.41
C PHE A 45 5.31 -11.67 -1.13
N ASN A 46 6.61 -11.98 -1.11
CA ASN A 46 7.46 -11.56 -0.01
C ASN A 46 7.65 -10.03 0.00
N LEU A 47 8.36 -9.51 1.00
CA LEU A 47 8.52 -8.07 1.21
C LEU A 47 9.17 -7.38 -0.01
N GLU A 48 10.29 -7.95 -0.49
CA GLU A 48 11.04 -7.46 -1.62
C GLU A 48 10.23 -7.52 -2.94
N GLU A 49 9.54 -8.63 -3.18
CA GLU A 49 8.68 -8.79 -4.36
C GLU A 49 7.58 -7.73 -4.42
N ARG A 50 6.91 -7.44 -3.29
CA ARG A 50 5.87 -6.40 -3.23
C ARG A 50 6.43 -5.01 -3.50
N LYS A 51 7.62 -4.70 -2.97
CA LYS A 51 8.36 -3.47 -3.28
C LYS A 51 8.68 -3.37 -4.78
N ASN A 52 9.14 -4.47 -5.39
CA ASN A 52 9.47 -4.50 -6.81
C ASN A 52 8.25 -4.28 -7.70
N LEU A 53 7.07 -4.85 -7.35
CA LEU A 53 5.82 -4.57 -8.07
C LEU A 53 5.46 -3.08 -8.05
N ILE A 54 5.58 -2.43 -6.89
CA ILE A 54 5.32 -0.99 -6.77
C ILE A 54 6.35 -0.19 -7.58
N SER A 55 7.63 -0.55 -7.48
CA SER A 55 8.72 0.14 -8.18
C SER A 55 8.55 0.08 -9.70
N LYS A 56 8.09 -1.05 -10.26
CA LYS A 56 7.75 -1.17 -11.68
C LYS A 56 6.71 -0.14 -12.14
N ILE A 57 5.69 0.10 -11.32
CA ILE A 57 4.59 1.01 -11.65
C ILE A 57 5.11 2.45 -11.68
N PHE A 58 5.92 2.82 -10.70
CA PHE A 58 6.36 4.20 -10.47
C PHE A 58 7.80 4.49 -10.90
N GLU A 59 8.38 3.67 -11.77
CA GLU A 59 9.78 3.78 -12.22
C GLU A 59 10.19 5.16 -12.79
N SER A 60 9.22 5.86 -13.40
CA SER A 60 9.43 7.19 -14.00
C SER A 60 9.05 8.34 -13.06
N SER A 61 8.70 8.06 -11.81
CA SER A 61 8.20 9.08 -10.87
C SER A 61 9.31 9.61 -9.98
N GLU A 62 9.76 10.83 -10.18
CA GLU A 62 10.81 11.47 -9.38
C GLU A 62 10.38 11.80 -7.94
N ASN A 63 9.07 11.91 -7.71
CA ASN A 63 8.48 12.31 -6.42
C ASN A 63 8.04 11.11 -5.57
N ILE A 64 8.22 9.88 -6.05
CA ILE A 64 7.87 8.66 -5.33
C ILE A 64 9.15 7.86 -5.05
N LYS A 65 9.38 7.59 -3.77
CA LYS A 65 10.38 6.60 -3.34
C LYS A 65 9.65 5.37 -2.86
N VAL A 66 10.04 4.19 -3.33
CA VAL A 66 9.51 2.91 -2.84
C VAL A 66 10.52 2.28 -1.90
N ASP A 67 10.07 1.88 -0.72
CA ASP A 67 10.92 1.29 0.31
C ASP A 67 10.21 0.12 1.00
N GLU A 68 10.92 -0.60 1.85
CA GLU A 68 10.40 -1.69 2.66
C GLU A 68 10.87 -1.56 4.10
N HIS A 69 10.09 -2.04 5.06
CA HIS A 69 10.46 -2.02 6.46
C HIS A 69 9.90 -3.21 7.24
N ALA A 70 10.77 -3.87 8.00
CA ALA A 70 10.40 -4.94 8.92
C ALA A 70 10.53 -4.41 10.36
N GLY A 71 9.49 -3.78 10.91
CA GLY A 71 9.49 -3.19 12.24
C GLY A 71 8.30 -2.27 12.45
N LEU A 72 8.38 -1.42 13.46
CA LEU A 72 7.33 -0.44 13.72
C LEU A 72 7.38 0.70 12.69
N LEU A 73 6.23 1.13 12.23
CA LEU A 73 6.11 2.22 11.26
C LEU A 73 6.73 3.53 11.79
N VAL A 74 6.56 3.82 13.06
CA VAL A 74 7.10 5.04 13.69
C VAL A 74 8.62 5.08 13.66
N ASP A 75 9.31 3.94 13.77
CA ASP A 75 10.77 3.86 13.68
C ASP A 75 11.23 4.19 12.25
N PHE A 76 10.53 3.67 11.25
CA PHE A 76 10.78 4.01 9.84
C PHE A 76 10.58 5.51 9.58
N MET A 77 9.50 6.08 10.11
CA MET A 77 9.18 7.50 9.93
C MET A 77 10.22 8.40 10.61
N ALA A 78 10.63 8.07 11.83
CA ALA A 78 11.69 8.79 12.54
C ALA A 78 13.03 8.76 11.78
N LYS A 79 13.44 7.58 11.29
CA LYS A 79 14.66 7.40 10.48
C LYS A 79 14.66 8.24 9.20
N ASN A 80 13.49 8.45 8.61
CA ASN A 80 13.33 9.25 7.39
C ASN A 80 12.93 10.71 7.67
N SER A 81 12.89 11.14 8.94
CA SER A 81 12.48 12.49 9.38
C SER A 81 11.10 12.90 8.80
N CYS A 82 10.16 11.97 8.80
CA CYS A 82 8.81 12.16 8.26
C CYS A 82 7.77 12.14 9.39
N GLY A 83 6.98 13.22 9.49
CA GLY A 83 5.88 13.34 10.46
C GLY A 83 4.49 13.16 9.84
N ILE A 84 4.35 12.98 8.52
CA ILE A 84 3.08 12.88 7.81
C ILE A 84 2.87 11.42 7.37
N LEU A 85 1.92 10.74 8.00
CA LEU A 85 1.44 9.42 7.56
C LEU A 85 0.19 9.58 6.71
N ILE A 86 0.15 8.92 5.57
CA ILE A 86 -1.02 8.89 4.69
C ILE A 86 -1.64 7.52 4.73
N LYS A 87 -2.97 7.47 4.85
CA LYS A 87 -3.77 6.25 4.85
C LYS A 87 -4.99 6.39 3.93
N GLY A 88 -5.22 5.39 3.10
CA GLY A 88 -6.43 5.29 2.29
C GLY A 88 -7.57 4.65 3.08
N LEU A 89 -8.79 5.13 2.90
CA LEU A 89 -10.00 4.61 3.52
C LEU A 89 -11.04 4.24 2.47
N ARG A 90 -11.60 3.05 2.54
CA ARG A 90 -12.67 2.59 1.63
C ARG A 90 -14.05 2.67 2.27
N ASP A 91 -14.12 2.41 3.56
CA ASP A 91 -15.37 2.30 4.32
C ASP A 91 -15.20 2.68 5.80
N VAL A 92 -16.29 2.62 6.55
CA VAL A 92 -16.33 2.94 7.99
C VAL A 92 -15.51 1.95 8.83
N LYS A 93 -15.41 0.69 8.38
CA LYS A 93 -14.62 -0.31 9.10
C LYS A 93 -13.13 0.00 9.00
N ASP A 94 -12.63 0.29 7.78
CA ASP A 94 -11.26 0.74 7.57
C ASP A 94 -10.97 1.98 8.45
N PHE A 95 -11.90 2.94 8.50
CA PHE A 95 -11.76 4.14 9.31
C PHE A 95 -11.59 3.84 10.79
N SER A 96 -12.43 2.97 11.35
CA SER A 96 -12.37 2.61 12.78
C SER A 96 -11.04 1.95 13.17
N GLU A 97 -10.55 1.03 12.31
CA GLU A 97 -9.28 0.36 12.52
C GLU A 97 -8.09 1.34 12.39
N GLU A 98 -8.06 2.14 11.33
CA GLU A 98 -6.97 3.08 11.07
C GLU A 98 -6.92 4.24 12.07
N MET A 99 -8.06 4.67 12.61
CA MET A 99 -8.10 5.66 13.71
C MET A 99 -7.38 5.12 14.95
N THR A 100 -7.60 3.87 15.32
CA THR A 100 -6.91 3.24 16.45
C THR A 100 -5.40 3.23 16.24
N TYR A 101 -4.94 2.84 15.04
CA TYR A 101 -3.50 2.86 14.69
C TYR A 101 -2.94 4.29 14.65
N SER A 102 -3.73 5.26 14.19
CA SER A 102 -3.32 6.68 14.17
C SER A 102 -2.99 7.19 15.57
N PHE A 103 -3.88 6.95 16.54
CA PHE A 103 -3.62 7.33 17.93
C PHE A 103 -2.43 6.59 18.54
N ALA A 104 -2.26 5.30 18.25
CA ALA A 104 -1.12 4.53 18.69
C ALA A 104 0.20 5.07 18.10
N ASN A 105 0.24 5.35 16.80
CA ASN A 105 1.41 5.91 16.15
C ASN A 105 1.75 7.31 16.70
N LYS A 106 0.75 8.16 16.93
CA LYS A 106 0.95 9.48 17.52
C LYS A 106 1.55 9.38 18.92
N LYS A 107 1.07 8.46 19.74
CA LYS A 107 1.60 8.22 21.09
C LYS A 107 3.04 7.66 21.04
N LEU A 108 3.30 6.67 20.20
CA LEU A 108 4.61 6.02 20.09
C LEU A 108 5.70 6.98 19.52
N SER A 109 5.30 7.94 18.71
CA SER A 109 6.19 8.97 18.15
C SER A 109 6.32 10.22 19.03
N ASN A 110 5.80 10.22 20.26
CA ASN A 110 5.75 11.41 21.12
C ASN A 110 5.06 12.63 20.47
N GLY A 111 4.06 12.39 19.62
CA GLY A 111 3.31 13.43 18.93
C GLY A 111 3.88 13.88 17.58
N GLU A 112 5.03 13.35 17.16
CA GLU A 112 5.72 13.75 15.92
C GLU A 112 4.99 13.26 14.64
N VAL A 113 4.24 12.15 14.72
CA VAL A 113 3.52 11.58 13.58
C VAL A 113 2.05 11.94 13.64
N ASP A 114 1.56 12.58 12.59
CA ASP A 114 0.12 12.79 12.35
C ASP A 114 -0.34 12.04 11.09
N THR A 115 -1.61 11.60 11.11
CA THR A 115 -2.18 10.80 10.02
C THR A 115 -3.20 11.61 9.22
N ILE A 116 -3.03 11.59 7.91
CA ILE A 116 -3.99 12.13 6.94
C ILE A 116 -4.74 10.97 6.30
N PHE A 117 -6.06 11.00 6.41
CA PHE A 117 -6.93 10.02 5.78
C PHE A 117 -7.42 10.52 4.42
N ILE A 118 -7.25 9.71 3.38
CA ILE A 118 -7.72 10.01 2.02
C ILE A 118 -8.81 8.97 1.68
N PRO A 119 -10.07 9.37 1.52
CA PRO A 119 -11.11 8.44 1.04
C PRO A 119 -10.77 7.94 -0.35
N THR A 120 -10.85 6.63 -0.57
CA THR A 120 -10.67 6.00 -1.88
C THR A 120 -11.72 6.54 -2.86
N SER A 121 -11.35 6.78 -4.11
CA SER A 121 -12.31 7.16 -5.15
C SER A 121 -13.39 6.10 -5.31
N GLU A 122 -14.63 6.53 -5.54
CA GLU A 122 -15.81 5.66 -5.60
C GLU A 122 -15.61 4.43 -6.50
N LYS A 123 -15.01 4.62 -7.67
CA LYS A 123 -14.72 3.55 -8.64
C LYS A 123 -13.78 2.44 -8.13
N TYR A 124 -13.09 2.65 -7.01
CA TYR A 124 -12.15 1.68 -6.44
C TYR A 124 -12.54 1.19 -5.04
N THR A 125 -13.70 1.57 -4.51
CA THR A 125 -14.15 1.18 -3.16
C THR A 125 -14.25 -0.32 -2.96
N TYR A 126 -14.59 -1.06 -4.02
CA TYR A 126 -14.68 -2.53 -4.03
C TYR A 126 -13.36 -3.23 -4.39
N VAL A 127 -12.33 -2.49 -4.79
CA VAL A 127 -11.03 -3.05 -5.19
C VAL A 127 -10.17 -3.30 -3.95
N SER A 128 -9.83 -4.56 -3.70
CA SER A 128 -8.92 -4.96 -2.62
C SER A 128 -7.87 -5.95 -3.15
N SER A 129 -6.73 -6.02 -2.45
CA SER A 129 -5.70 -7.02 -2.77
C SER A 129 -6.23 -8.45 -2.64
N THR A 130 -7.11 -8.72 -1.67
CA THR A 130 -7.75 -10.03 -1.51
C THR A 130 -8.63 -10.37 -2.71
N PHE A 131 -9.45 -9.43 -3.18
CA PHE A 131 -10.30 -9.64 -4.35
C PHE A 131 -9.46 -9.83 -5.62
N VAL A 132 -8.38 -9.07 -5.79
CA VAL A 132 -7.44 -9.27 -6.93
C VAL A 132 -6.82 -10.66 -6.90
N LYS A 133 -6.41 -11.16 -5.74
CA LYS A 133 -5.89 -12.54 -5.60
C LYS A 133 -6.93 -13.59 -5.97
N GLU A 134 -8.17 -13.38 -5.56
CA GLU A 134 -9.28 -14.27 -5.91
C GLU A 134 -9.53 -14.29 -7.43
N LEU A 135 -9.62 -13.13 -8.08
CA LEU A 135 -9.76 -13.04 -9.53
C LEU A 135 -8.61 -13.76 -10.26
N ALA A 136 -7.36 -13.53 -9.83
CA ALA A 136 -6.19 -14.16 -10.41
C ALA A 136 -6.20 -15.68 -10.22
N PHE A 137 -6.60 -16.15 -9.05
CA PHE A 137 -6.70 -17.58 -8.76
C PHE A 137 -7.70 -18.30 -9.69
N TYR A 138 -8.81 -17.65 -10.02
CA TYR A 138 -9.83 -18.17 -10.95
C TYR A 138 -9.60 -17.75 -12.42
N ASN A 139 -8.39 -17.31 -12.79
CA ASN A 139 -8.03 -16.88 -14.15
C ASN A 139 -8.95 -15.80 -14.73
N GLN A 140 -9.49 -14.92 -13.89
CA GLN A 140 -10.28 -13.78 -14.34
C GLN A 140 -9.39 -12.61 -14.76
N SER A 141 -9.93 -11.70 -15.58
CA SER A 141 -9.21 -10.50 -15.99
C SER A 141 -8.87 -9.60 -14.79
N LEU A 142 -7.64 -9.12 -14.74
CA LEU A 142 -7.18 -8.15 -13.74
C LEU A 142 -7.18 -6.70 -14.27
N ALA A 143 -7.58 -6.50 -15.53
CA ALA A 143 -7.65 -5.18 -16.15
C ALA A 143 -8.58 -4.25 -15.35
N GLY A 144 -8.12 -3.04 -15.04
CA GLY A 144 -8.86 -2.07 -14.22
C GLY A 144 -8.74 -2.26 -12.71
N TYR A 145 -8.24 -3.40 -12.23
CA TYR A 145 -8.02 -3.65 -10.79
C TYR A 145 -6.58 -3.39 -10.37
N VAL A 146 -5.64 -3.69 -11.24
CA VAL A 146 -4.19 -3.45 -11.05
C VAL A 146 -3.60 -2.74 -12.25
N ASP A 147 -2.37 -2.28 -12.14
CA ASP A 147 -1.63 -1.72 -13.27
C ASP A 147 -1.23 -2.83 -14.25
N ASP A 148 -1.27 -2.53 -15.55
CA ASP A 148 -0.94 -3.51 -16.59
C ASP A 148 0.49 -4.05 -16.46
N LYS A 149 1.42 -3.24 -15.95
CA LYS A 149 2.83 -3.60 -15.73
C LYS A 149 3.02 -4.78 -14.76
N VAL A 150 2.03 -5.07 -13.89
CA VAL A 150 2.14 -6.10 -12.85
C VAL A 150 1.17 -7.28 -13.04
N ILE A 151 0.31 -7.23 -14.05
CA ILE A 151 -0.68 -8.30 -14.31
C ILE A 151 -0.01 -9.66 -14.47
N VAL A 152 1.05 -9.73 -15.28
CA VAL A 152 1.76 -11.00 -15.56
C VAL A 152 2.38 -11.59 -14.30
N ASP A 153 2.99 -10.76 -13.45
CA ASP A 153 3.59 -11.23 -12.19
C ASP A 153 2.52 -11.83 -11.27
N ILE A 154 1.35 -11.17 -11.18
CA ILE A 154 0.25 -11.63 -10.33
C ILE A 154 -0.37 -12.94 -10.85
N LEU A 155 -0.56 -13.07 -12.16
CA LEU A 155 -1.10 -14.30 -12.77
C LEU A 155 -0.12 -15.48 -12.64
N ASN A 156 1.19 -15.25 -12.80
CA ASN A 156 2.21 -16.26 -12.58
C ASN A 156 2.19 -16.75 -11.13
N ARG A 157 2.11 -15.84 -10.15
CA ARG A 157 2.00 -16.20 -8.75
C ARG A 157 0.71 -16.99 -8.46
N ALA A 158 -0.40 -16.60 -9.04
CA ALA A 158 -1.67 -17.33 -8.91
C ALA A 158 -1.56 -18.77 -9.45
N LYS A 159 -0.84 -18.97 -10.58
CA LYS A 159 -0.57 -20.30 -11.12
C LYS A 159 0.24 -21.15 -10.15
N GLU A 160 1.31 -20.60 -9.54
CA GLU A 160 2.09 -21.32 -8.54
C GLU A 160 1.24 -21.81 -7.35
N TYR A 161 0.26 -21.00 -6.91
CA TYR A 161 -0.65 -21.37 -5.83
C TYR A 161 -1.64 -22.46 -6.24
N ARG A 162 -2.17 -22.44 -7.48
CA ARG A 162 -3.03 -23.49 -8.00
C ARG A 162 -2.31 -24.83 -8.15
N ASP A 163 -1.05 -24.79 -8.60
CA ASP A 163 -0.25 -25.99 -8.84
C ASP A 163 0.22 -26.68 -7.53
N ARG A 164 0.13 -25.99 -6.40
CA ARG A 164 0.48 -26.54 -5.05
C ARG A 164 -0.69 -27.15 -4.29
N GLY A 165 -1.93 -26.85 -4.69
CA GLY A 165 -3.16 -27.36 -4.07
C GLY A 165 -3.79 -28.46 -4.87
#